data_e57a2dcb413bcb08fe0e7b77ac51adaa
#
_entry.id   e57a2dcb413bcb08fe0e7b77ac51adaa
#
_cell.length_a   1.000
_cell.length_b   1.000
_cell.length_c   1.000
_cell.angle_alpha   90.00
_cell.angle_beta   90.00
_cell.angle_gamma   90.00
#
_symmetry.space_group_name_H-M   'P 1'
#
loop_
_entity.id
_entity.type
_entity.pdbx_description
1 polymer ?
#
loop_
_entity_poly.entity_id
_entity_poly.type
_entity_poly.pdbx_seq_one_letter_code
_entity_poly.pdbx_strand_id
1 'polypeptide(L)'
;MKRVVSILLAFCLVFSLSGTAFAANTCNCDKSPIIYVRGFGAPLYASQTNEKIYPPEKADFEPVMAKIVFAALFLLGGFYRGFADLAMQAAEKLFEKVPCDDTGVPIVASNVLEMGYPSADYHKSDSLRTYDFPYDWRVDPMETAQQLRNFVRHVERVTGHSKISFVCHSMGSVIFASYLAQYGSDGIDSVVFLAPAFEGVSIMGSLLSGEADIGDKGDEVTMFLQSLPMLTDARVKKAVDVSGKLRLIHLLLRRLQPALDFQFVRVFRKFLRPTFVTMPGIWSFVSDRYYERAKAFSFGSDKQYTELIRKLDRYHYGVQTRLVDLLRDAQANGMKMSIVSGYGISSMPLSYEHTMQSDILIATADSSIGAICAPFGETLPKSHVQSVEDGHDHISADNLVDASTCAFPEQTWFIRDLMHFNFPYENEAFILWLFRQKTQPTVQTNAQYPQFMRQVGDDLLPVTE
;
A
#
# COMPACT_ATOMS: atom_id res chain seq x y z
N MET A 1 51.36 -28.10 36.71
CA MET A 1 50.42 -26.99 36.78
C MET A 1 50.85 -25.77 35.95
N LYS A 2 52.05 -25.20 36.13
CA LYS A 2 52.45 -23.98 35.39
C LYS A 2 52.44 -24.12 33.85
N ARG A 3 52.84 -25.26 33.28
CA ARG A 3 52.82 -25.48 31.82
C ARG A 3 51.39 -25.63 31.21
N VAL A 4 50.44 -26.17 31.96
CA VAL A 4 49.05 -26.31 31.52
C VAL A 4 48.32 -24.94 31.52
N VAL A 5 48.62 -24.10 32.53
CA VAL A 5 48.08 -22.73 32.60
C VAL A 5 48.61 -21.85 31.46
N SER A 6 49.91 -22.02 31.10
CA SER A 6 50.49 -21.27 29.96
C SER A 6 49.91 -21.70 28.63
N ILE A 7 49.57 -22.96 28.41
CA ILE A 7 48.94 -23.45 27.19
C ILE A 7 47.48 -22.99 27.10
N LEU A 8 46.75 -22.96 28.23
CA LEU A 8 45.37 -22.42 28.27
C LEU A 8 45.33 -20.89 28.02
N LEU A 9 46.29 -20.16 28.60
CA LEU A 9 46.43 -18.72 28.31
C LEU A 9 46.83 -18.43 26.86
N ALA A 10 47.70 -19.22 26.25
CA ALA A 10 48.03 -19.10 24.83
C ALA A 10 46.85 -19.47 23.92
N PHE A 11 46.01 -20.45 24.29
CA PHE A 11 44.79 -20.81 23.57
C PHE A 11 43.72 -19.67 23.69
N CYS A 12 43.53 -19.10 24.87
CA CYS A 12 42.65 -17.92 25.06
C CYS A 12 43.14 -16.71 24.28
N LEU A 13 44.43 -16.44 24.21
CA LEU A 13 45.02 -15.37 23.41
C LEU A 13 44.87 -15.58 21.90
N VAL A 14 45.02 -16.82 21.42
CA VAL A 14 44.81 -17.14 20.00
C VAL A 14 43.31 -17.05 19.62
N PHE A 15 42.41 -17.45 20.50
CA PHE A 15 40.97 -17.29 20.27
C PHE A 15 40.46 -15.85 20.43
N SER A 16 41.14 -15.01 21.23
CA SER A 16 40.82 -13.59 21.34
C SER A 16 41.41 -12.76 20.19
N LEU A 17 42.39 -13.27 19.46
CA LEU A 17 42.99 -12.65 18.27
C LEU A 17 42.34 -13.14 16.96
N SER A 18 41.53 -14.20 16.98
CA SER A 18 40.74 -14.66 15.84
C SER A 18 39.33 -14.05 15.78
N GLY A 19 39.05 -13.06 16.62
CA GLY A 19 38.03 -12.05 16.26
C GLY A 19 38.54 -11.32 15.02
N THR A 20 38.37 -11.94 13.83
CA THR A 20 38.37 -11.18 12.59
C THR A 20 37.33 -10.09 12.79
N ALA A 21 37.79 -8.88 13.16
CA ALA A 21 37.08 -7.71 12.84
C ALA A 21 36.93 -7.81 11.33
N PHE A 22 35.75 -8.27 10.87
CA PHE A 22 35.30 -7.93 9.53
C PHE A 22 35.32 -6.40 9.54
N ALA A 23 36.37 -5.83 9.01
CA ALA A 23 36.37 -4.43 8.64
C ALA A 23 35.12 -4.31 7.78
N ALA A 24 34.11 -3.64 8.27
CA ALA A 24 32.92 -3.34 7.50
C ALA A 24 33.48 -2.64 6.25
N ASN A 25 33.34 -3.27 5.08
CA ASN A 25 33.74 -2.65 3.84
C ASN A 25 32.88 -1.40 3.71
N THR A 26 33.41 -0.24 4.08
CA THR A 26 32.71 1.02 3.91
C THR A 26 32.68 1.33 2.42
N CYS A 27 31.51 1.36 1.84
CA CYS A 27 31.32 1.85 0.48
C CYS A 27 31.29 3.37 0.51
N ASN A 28 32.12 4.03 -0.28
CA ASN A 28 32.21 5.49 -0.37
C ASN A 28 31.58 6.03 -1.66
N CYS A 29 30.73 5.26 -2.36
CA CYS A 29 30.01 5.79 -3.51
C CYS A 29 28.88 6.73 -3.05
N ASP A 30 28.43 7.58 -3.95
CA ASP A 30 27.38 8.58 -3.71
C ASP A 30 25.94 8.04 -3.89
N LYS A 31 25.79 6.74 -4.13
CA LYS A 31 24.48 6.08 -4.36
C LYS A 31 24.07 5.29 -3.13
N SER A 32 23.13 5.81 -2.36
CA SER A 32 22.52 5.07 -1.25
C SER A 32 21.78 3.82 -1.75
N PRO A 33 21.92 2.66 -1.09
CA PRO A 33 21.09 1.49 -1.38
C PRO A 33 19.61 1.82 -1.20
N ILE A 34 18.76 1.34 -2.12
CA ILE A 34 17.33 1.61 -2.11
C ILE A 34 16.60 0.37 -1.65
N ILE A 35 15.85 0.48 -0.55
CA ILE A 35 14.94 -0.57 -0.10
C ILE A 35 13.55 -0.30 -0.69
N TYR A 36 12.97 -1.31 -1.35
CA TYR A 36 11.58 -1.29 -1.80
C TYR A 36 10.68 -1.93 -0.76
N VAL A 37 9.75 -1.14 -0.21
CA VAL A 37 8.68 -1.61 0.66
C VAL A 37 7.40 -1.62 -0.16
N ARG A 38 7.00 -2.80 -0.60
CA ARG A 38 5.87 -2.99 -1.53
C ARG A 38 4.52 -2.77 -0.85
N GLY A 39 3.49 -2.66 -1.68
CA GLY A 39 2.10 -2.57 -1.23
C GLY A 39 1.49 -3.89 -0.76
N PHE A 40 0.22 -3.82 -0.43
CA PHE A 40 -0.64 -4.95 -0.08
C PHE A 40 -0.69 -6.02 -1.17
N GLY A 41 -0.88 -7.28 -0.76
CA GLY A 41 -1.17 -8.37 -1.69
C GLY A 41 0.05 -9.12 -2.21
N ALA A 42 1.23 -8.94 -1.61
CA ALA A 42 2.39 -9.78 -1.92
C ALA A 42 2.06 -11.27 -1.69
N PRO A 43 2.63 -12.19 -2.50
CA PRO A 43 2.42 -13.61 -2.31
C PRO A 43 2.88 -14.09 -0.93
N LEU A 44 2.03 -14.88 -0.28
CA LEU A 44 2.29 -15.51 1.01
C LEU A 44 2.34 -17.02 0.86
N TYR A 45 3.27 -17.66 1.56
CA TYR A 45 3.45 -19.11 1.56
C TYR A 45 3.49 -19.62 3.00
N ALA A 46 2.86 -20.75 3.27
CA ALA A 46 2.83 -21.36 4.60
C ALA A 46 4.22 -21.77 5.06
N SER A 47 4.62 -21.36 6.26
CA SER A 47 5.98 -21.57 6.79
C SER A 47 6.34 -23.05 6.95
N GLN A 48 5.37 -23.92 7.20
CA GLN A 48 5.60 -25.35 7.45
C GLN A 48 5.58 -26.18 6.16
N THR A 49 4.70 -25.85 5.21
CA THR A 49 4.45 -26.67 4.01
C THR A 49 4.95 -26.03 2.72
N ASN A 50 5.29 -24.73 2.75
CA ASN A 50 5.59 -23.90 1.58
C ASN A 50 4.43 -23.85 0.57
N GLU A 51 3.24 -24.19 1.01
CA GLU A 51 2.02 -24.09 0.22
C GLU A 51 1.58 -22.63 0.11
N LYS A 52 1.08 -22.24 -1.04
CA LYS A 52 0.65 -20.86 -1.27
C LYS A 52 -0.61 -20.54 -0.46
N ILE A 53 -0.52 -19.46 0.32
CA ILE A 53 -1.65 -18.90 1.08
C ILE A 53 -2.39 -17.86 0.24
N TYR A 54 -1.63 -17.00 -0.48
CA TYR A 54 -2.14 -15.87 -1.26
C TYR A 54 -1.18 -15.50 -2.40
N PRO A 55 -1.67 -15.07 -3.57
CA PRO A 55 -3.04 -15.22 -4.03
C PRO A 55 -3.40 -16.71 -4.23
N PRO A 56 -4.70 -17.07 -4.23
CA PRO A 56 -5.13 -18.43 -4.52
C PRO A 56 -4.58 -18.93 -5.86
N GLU A 57 -4.32 -20.21 -5.98
CA GLU A 57 -3.83 -20.81 -7.22
C GLU A 57 -4.94 -20.89 -8.27
N LYS A 58 -4.55 -20.96 -9.56
CA LYS A 58 -5.52 -21.06 -10.66
C LYS A 58 -6.49 -22.24 -10.50
N ALA A 59 -6.00 -23.36 -9.98
CA ALA A 59 -6.79 -24.55 -9.71
C ALA A 59 -7.89 -24.32 -8.65
N ASP A 60 -7.69 -23.39 -7.71
CA ASP A 60 -8.68 -23.04 -6.70
C ASP A 60 -9.77 -22.14 -7.26
N PHE A 61 -9.47 -21.33 -8.28
CA PHE A 61 -10.43 -20.43 -8.91
C PHE A 61 -11.45 -21.15 -9.79
N GLU A 62 -11.08 -22.22 -10.51
CA GLU A 62 -11.96 -22.86 -11.48
C GLU A 62 -13.28 -23.37 -10.84
N PRO A 63 -13.28 -24.13 -9.72
CA PRO A 63 -14.51 -24.55 -9.09
C PRO A 63 -15.30 -23.41 -8.42
N VAL A 64 -14.59 -22.33 -8.03
CA VAL A 64 -15.20 -21.15 -7.43
C VAL A 64 -15.88 -20.30 -8.50
N MET A 65 -15.29 -20.15 -9.68
CA MET A 65 -15.89 -19.39 -10.79
C MET A 65 -17.25 -19.95 -11.21
N ALA A 66 -17.41 -21.27 -11.25
CA ALA A 66 -18.72 -21.88 -11.53
C ALA A 66 -19.78 -21.48 -10.47
N LYS A 67 -19.40 -21.44 -9.19
CA LYS A 67 -20.28 -20.98 -8.11
C LYS A 67 -20.62 -19.50 -8.23
N ILE A 68 -19.66 -18.65 -8.58
CA ILE A 68 -19.86 -17.21 -8.79
C ILE A 68 -20.83 -16.97 -9.95
N VAL A 69 -20.65 -17.65 -11.08
CA VAL A 69 -21.58 -17.55 -12.21
C VAL A 69 -22.99 -17.99 -11.81
N PHE A 70 -23.11 -19.09 -11.06
CA PHE A 70 -24.39 -19.56 -10.56
C PHE A 70 -25.00 -18.57 -9.55
N ALA A 71 -24.20 -18.01 -8.65
CA ALA A 71 -24.63 -16.97 -7.72
C ALA A 71 -25.18 -15.73 -8.45
N ALA A 72 -24.56 -15.32 -9.57
CA ALA A 72 -25.06 -14.21 -10.38
C ALA A 72 -26.48 -14.43 -10.91
N LEU A 73 -26.89 -15.67 -11.20
CA LEU A 73 -28.27 -15.98 -11.58
C LEU A 73 -29.25 -15.73 -10.43
N PHE A 74 -28.87 -16.06 -9.19
CA PHE A 74 -29.68 -15.74 -8.01
C PHE A 74 -29.79 -14.22 -7.81
N LEU A 75 -28.70 -13.48 -8.02
CA LEU A 75 -28.70 -12.02 -7.95
C LEU A 75 -29.66 -11.41 -8.98
N LEU A 76 -29.58 -11.85 -10.23
CA LEU A 76 -30.47 -11.39 -11.31
C LEU A 76 -31.93 -11.73 -11.05
N GLY A 77 -32.22 -12.89 -10.42
CA GLY A 77 -33.54 -13.31 -10.03
C GLY A 77 -34.10 -12.64 -8.76
N GLY A 78 -33.31 -11.81 -8.08
CA GLY A 78 -33.72 -11.14 -6.83
C GLY A 78 -33.64 -12.04 -5.59
N PHE A 79 -33.01 -13.22 -5.68
CA PHE A 79 -32.83 -14.15 -4.56
C PHE A 79 -31.56 -13.79 -3.76
N TYR A 80 -31.53 -12.61 -3.15
CA TYR A 80 -30.35 -12.00 -2.52
C TYR A 80 -29.73 -12.88 -1.42
N ARG A 81 -30.52 -13.61 -0.65
CA ARG A 81 -29.97 -14.52 0.37
C ARG A 81 -29.22 -15.70 -0.27
N GLY A 82 -29.77 -16.30 -1.29
CA GLY A 82 -29.13 -17.40 -2.04
C GLY A 82 -27.83 -16.93 -2.70
N PHE A 83 -27.87 -15.74 -3.30
CA PHE A 83 -26.66 -15.08 -3.83
C PHE A 83 -25.58 -14.93 -2.75
N ALA A 84 -25.93 -14.33 -1.60
CA ALA A 84 -24.99 -14.08 -0.52
C ALA A 84 -24.39 -15.38 0.05
N ASP A 85 -25.20 -16.43 0.21
CA ASP A 85 -24.74 -17.75 0.70
C ASP A 85 -23.75 -18.40 -0.26
N LEU A 86 -24.03 -18.38 -1.56
CA LEU A 86 -23.11 -18.92 -2.57
C LEU A 86 -21.84 -18.11 -2.72
N ALA A 87 -21.94 -16.77 -2.69
CA ALA A 87 -20.80 -15.88 -2.77
C ALA A 87 -19.87 -16.05 -1.56
N MET A 88 -20.43 -16.16 -0.33
CA MET A 88 -19.64 -16.44 0.87
C MET A 88 -18.93 -17.78 0.79
N GLN A 89 -19.63 -18.87 0.42
CA GLN A 89 -19.00 -20.19 0.28
C GLN A 89 -17.87 -20.21 -0.77
N ALA A 90 -18.01 -19.44 -1.84
CA ALA A 90 -16.97 -19.28 -2.85
C ALA A 90 -15.75 -18.53 -2.30
N ALA A 91 -16.01 -17.41 -1.60
CA ALA A 91 -14.96 -16.60 -1.00
C ALA A 91 -14.27 -17.31 0.18
N GLU A 92 -15.01 -17.97 1.06
CA GLU A 92 -14.45 -18.76 2.17
C GLU A 92 -13.40 -19.75 1.68
N LYS A 93 -13.67 -20.44 0.57
CA LYS A 93 -12.71 -21.39 0.00
C LYS A 93 -11.43 -20.72 -0.51
N LEU A 94 -11.55 -19.54 -1.11
CA LEU A 94 -10.39 -18.80 -1.64
C LEU A 94 -9.52 -18.19 -0.53
N PHE A 95 -10.12 -17.87 0.60
CA PHE A 95 -9.44 -17.15 1.70
C PHE A 95 -9.29 -17.98 2.97
N GLU A 96 -9.50 -19.30 2.94
CA GLU A 96 -9.48 -20.17 4.14
C GLU A 96 -8.17 -20.14 4.93
N LYS A 97 -7.04 -19.86 4.27
CA LYS A 97 -5.70 -19.81 4.86
C LYS A 97 -5.23 -18.40 5.23
N VAL A 98 -6.01 -17.38 4.87
CA VAL A 98 -5.64 -15.98 5.03
C VAL A 98 -5.94 -15.41 6.43
N PRO A 99 -6.99 -15.84 7.17
CA PRO A 99 -7.41 -15.20 8.41
C PRO A 99 -6.34 -15.13 9.50
N CYS A 100 -6.50 -14.12 10.35
CA CYS A 100 -5.86 -14.04 11.66
C CYS A 100 -6.84 -14.49 12.76
N ASP A 101 -6.31 -14.84 13.91
CA ASP A 101 -7.10 -15.11 15.12
C ASP A 101 -7.64 -13.80 15.73
N ASP A 102 -8.35 -13.90 16.85
CA ASP A 102 -8.95 -12.78 17.57
C ASP A 102 -7.94 -11.83 18.25
N THR A 103 -6.66 -12.17 18.22
CA THR A 103 -5.53 -11.33 18.67
C THR A 103 -4.77 -10.68 17.51
N GLY A 104 -5.17 -10.97 16.26
CA GLY A 104 -4.51 -10.45 15.05
C GLY A 104 -3.25 -11.22 14.65
N VAL A 105 -3.11 -12.47 15.09
CA VAL A 105 -2.01 -13.36 14.68
C VAL A 105 -2.49 -14.27 13.54
N PRO A 106 -1.75 -14.40 12.42
CA PRO A 106 -2.12 -15.28 11.33
C PRO A 106 -2.33 -16.73 11.77
N ILE A 107 -3.50 -17.33 11.47
CA ILE A 107 -3.81 -18.74 11.79
C ILE A 107 -2.83 -19.66 11.05
N VAL A 108 -2.53 -19.35 9.80
CA VAL A 108 -1.48 -20.02 9.04
C VAL A 108 -0.28 -19.08 8.98
N ALA A 109 0.77 -19.40 9.72
CA ALA A 109 2.01 -18.65 9.70
C ALA A 109 2.64 -18.69 8.30
N SER A 110 3.11 -17.53 7.82
CA SER A 110 3.71 -17.42 6.49
C SER A 110 5.22 -17.26 6.55
N ASN A 111 5.90 -17.88 5.56
CA ASN A 111 7.18 -17.40 5.09
C ASN A 111 6.91 -16.46 3.93
N VAL A 112 7.40 -15.25 4.03
CA VAL A 112 7.47 -14.39 2.87
C VAL A 112 8.71 -14.85 2.10
N LEU A 113 8.55 -15.20 0.82
CA LEU A 113 9.70 -15.65 0.02
C LEU A 113 10.75 -14.55 0.04
N GLU A 114 11.90 -14.87 0.61
CA GLU A 114 13.08 -14.04 0.42
C GLU A 114 13.43 -14.12 -1.06
N MET A 115 13.15 -13.04 -1.78
CA MET A 115 13.77 -12.85 -3.08
C MET A 115 15.26 -12.72 -2.81
N GLY A 116 16.07 -13.61 -3.37
CA GLY A 116 17.50 -13.72 -3.06
C GLY A 116 18.16 -12.33 -3.01
N TYR A 117 18.85 -12.05 -1.93
CA TYR A 117 19.46 -10.75 -1.71
C TYR A 117 20.37 -10.39 -2.89
N PRO A 118 20.16 -9.23 -3.51
CA PRO A 118 21.04 -8.76 -4.57
C PRO A 118 22.48 -8.64 -4.04
N SER A 119 23.43 -8.68 -4.96
CA SER A 119 24.87 -8.54 -4.60
C SER A 119 25.12 -7.22 -3.88
N ALA A 120 26.23 -7.16 -3.12
CA ALA A 120 26.67 -5.96 -2.41
C ALA A 120 26.78 -4.72 -3.32
N ASP A 121 27.02 -4.91 -4.61
CA ASP A 121 27.22 -3.84 -5.60
C ASP A 121 25.91 -3.46 -6.35
N TYR A 122 24.78 -4.04 -5.98
CA TYR A 122 23.51 -3.85 -6.68
C TYR A 122 23.06 -2.39 -6.73
N HIS A 123 23.30 -1.63 -5.66
CA HIS A 123 23.02 -0.20 -5.56
C HIS A 123 23.88 0.69 -6.49
N LYS A 124 25.00 0.18 -7.02
CA LYS A 124 25.89 0.94 -7.92
C LYS A 124 25.36 1.04 -9.35
N SER A 125 24.27 0.34 -9.66
CA SER A 125 23.63 0.38 -10.99
C SER A 125 23.15 1.80 -11.36
N ASP A 126 23.10 2.09 -12.66
CA ASP A 126 22.48 3.33 -13.18
C ASP A 126 20.96 3.20 -13.37
N SER A 127 20.44 1.98 -13.40
CA SER A 127 18.99 1.69 -13.37
C SER A 127 18.48 1.57 -11.92
N LEU A 128 17.18 1.70 -11.74
CA LEU A 128 16.53 1.52 -10.45
C LEU A 128 16.68 0.07 -9.97
N ARG A 129 17.49 -0.12 -8.96
CA ARG A 129 17.73 -1.42 -8.33
C ARG A 129 17.39 -1.33 -6.86
N THR A 130 16.56 -2.25 -6.40
CA THR A 130 16.02 -2.23 -5.04
C THR A 130 16.32 -3.52 -4.29
N TYR A 131 16.53 -3.37 -2.98
CA TYR A 131 16.51 -4.47 -2.02
C TYR A 131 15.08 -4.64 -1.55
N ASP A 132 14.38 -5.63 -2.07
CA ASP A 132 12.97 -5.81 -1.79
C ASP A 132 12.76 -6.35 -0.39
N PHE A 133 12.04 -5.60 0.44
CA PHE A 133 11.68 -6.03 1.80
C PHE A 133 10.46 -6.94 1.76
N PRO A 134 10.61 -8.22 2.11
CA PRO A 134 9.49 -9.15 2.19
C PRO A 134 8.79 -9.02 3.54
N TYR A 135 7.45 -9.00 3.56
CA TYR A 135 6.67 -8.99 4.79
C TYR A 135 5.27 -9.59 4.61
N ASP A 136 4.68 -10.03 5.72
CA ASP A 136 3.30 -10.49 5.77
C ASP A 136 2.38 -9.29 5.99
N TRP A 137 1.61 -8.93 4.98
CA TRP A 137 0.72 -7.78 4.99
C TRP A 137 -0.50 -7.91 5.91
N ARG A 138 -0.72 -9.08 6.52
CA ARG A 138 -1.82 -9.33 7.47
C ARG A 138 -1.51 -8.80 8.87
N VAL A 139 -0.25 -8.80 9.25
CA VAL A 139 0.18 -8.53 10.63
C VAL A 139 0.22 -7.04 10.96
N ASP A 140 0.42 -6.75 12.25
CA ASP A 140 0.54 -5.39 12.77
C ASP A 140 1.67 -4.60 12.08
N PRO A 141 1.37 -3.43 11.48
CA PRO A 141 2.39 -2.57 10.88
C PRO A 141 3.55 -2.22 11.81
N MET A 142 3.29 -2.12 13.11
CA MET A 142 4.34 -1.85 14.11
C MET A 142 5.31 -3.04 14.28
N GLU A 143 4.80 -4.26 14.21
CA GLU A 143 5.63 -5.47 14.23
C GLU A 143 6.42 -5.62 12.91
N THR A 144 5.79 -5.31 11.78
CA THR A 144 6.44 -5.29 10.46
C THR A 144 7.54 -4.23 10.40
N ALA A 145 7.36 -3.06 10.99
CA ALA A 145 8.39 -2.03 11.07
C ALA A 145 9.63 -2.48 11.86
N GLN A 146 9.46 -3.34 12.87
CA GLN A 146 10.60 -3.95 13.56
C GLN A 146 11.37 -4.92 12.64
N GLN A 147 10.66 -5.68 11.81
CA GLN A 147 11.30 -6.54 10.80
C GLN A 147 12.04 -5.70 9.76
N LEU A 148 11.45 -4.58 9.32
CA LEU A 148 12.08 -3.63 8.41
C LEU A 148 13.39 -3.07 9.01
N ARG A 149 13.42 -2.74 10.31
CA ARG A 149 14.67 -2.29 10.96
C ARG A 149 15.78 -3.34 10.87
N ASN A 150 15.45 -4.61 11.07
CA ASN A 150 16.42 -5.68 10.95
C ASN A 150 16.92 -5.83 9.49
N PHE A 151 16.02 -5.64 8.53
CA PHE A 151 16.35 -5.66 7.11
C PHE A 151 17.25 -4.48 6.72
N VAL A 152 16.96 -3.26 7.19
CA VAL A 152 17.83 -2.08 7.01
C VAL A 152 19.26 -2.39 7.48
N ARG A 153 19.41 -2.89 8.70
CA ARG A 153 20.73 -3.26 9.24
C ARG A 153 21.44 -4.36 8.43
N HIS A 154 20.65 -5.26 7.81
CA HIS A 154 21.21 -6.26 6.91
C HIS A 154 21.74 -5.60 5.64
N VAL A 155 20.98 -4.72 4.99
CA VAL A 155 21.39 -4.01 3.78
C VAL A 155 22.61 -3.12 4.05
N GLU A 156 22.65 -2.39 5.17
CA GLU A 156 23.81 -1.61 5.61
C GLU A 156 25.09 -2.47 5.69
N ARG A 157 25.00 -3.65 6.31
CA ARG A 157 26.16 -4.56 6.42
C ARG A 157 26.63 -5.12 5.10
N VAL A 158 25.69 -5.51 4.23
CA VAL A 158 26.01 -6.14 2.93
C VAL A 158 26.62 -5.12 1.98
N THR A 159 26.09 -3.89 1.98
CA THR A 159 26.52 -2.82 1.07
C THR A 159 27.68 -1.98 1.61
N GLY A 160 27.88 -1.95 2.92
CA GLY A 160 28.84 -1.09 3.59
C GLY A 160 28.43 0.39 3.63
N HIS A 161 27.14 0.69 3.35
CA HIS A 161 26.58 2.03 3.46
C HIS A 161 25.96 2.28 4.83
N SER A 162 26.12 3.49 5.35
CA SER A 162 25.47 3.96 6.58
C SER A 162 24.18 4.73 6.30
N LYS A 163 23.87 5.01 5.04
CA LYS A 163 22.64 5.69 4.61
C LYS A 163 21.88 4.82 3.64
N ILE A 164 20.57 4.72 3.86
CA ILE A 164 19.64 3.92 3.07
C ILE A 164 18.54 4.84 2.52
N SER A 165 18.11 4.57 1.30
CA SER A 165 16.94 5.21 0.69
C SER A 165 15.79 4.23 0.57
N PHE A 166 14.57 4.73 0.41
CA PHE A 166 13.37 3.91 0.33
C PHE A 166 12.47 4.29 -0.84
N VAL A 167 11.93 3.28 -1.51
CA VAL A 167 10.70 3.40 -2.30
C VAL A 167 9.60 2.70 -1.53
N CYS A 168 8.55 3.43 -1.16
CA CYS A 168 7.43 2.90 -0.40
C CYS A 168 6.15 3.02 -1.23
N HIS A 169 5.61 1.89 -1.68
CA HIS A 169 4.38 1.86 -2.48
C HIS A 169 3.19 1.48 -1.61
N SER A 170 2.09 2.24 -1.71
CA SER A 170 0.81 1.88 -1.09
C SER A 170 0.96 1.57 0.41
N MET A 171 0.64 0.36 0.87
CA MET A 171 0.85 -0.12 2.24
C MET A 171 2.31 0.00 2.72
N GLY A 172 3.28 -0.02 1.82
CA GLY A 172 4.69 0.18 2.16
C GLY A 172 4.95 1.50 2.87
N SER A 173 4.16 2.54 2.56
CA SER A 173 4.22 3.84 3.24
C SER A 173 3.75 3.77 4.70
N VAL A 174 2.75 2.95 4.98
CA VAL A 174 2.25 2.65 6.34
C VAL A 174 3.34 1.98 7.18
N ILE A 175 4.03 1.00 6.60
CA ILE A 175 5.13 0.29 7.27
C ILE A 175 6.29 1.24 7.55
N PHE A 176 6.63 2.11 6.58
CA PHE A 176 7.69 3.09 6.75
C PHE A 176 7.31 4.17 7.78
N ALA A 177 6.08 4.68 7.79
CA ALA A 177 5.60 5.59 8.84
C ALA A 177 5.66 4.94 10.23
N SER A 178 5.31 3.66 10.34
CA SER A 178 5.45 2.87 11.57
C SER A 178 6.92 2.71 11.99
N TYR A 179 7.84 2.62 11.02
CA TYR A 179 9.29 2.63 11.25
C TYR A 179 9.73 3.98 11.82
N LEU A 180 9.34 5.10 11.21
CA LEU A 180 9.67 6.44 11.70
C LEU A 180 9.18 6.66 13.13
N ALA A 181 7.95 6.25 13.42
CA ALA A 181 7.36 6.40 14.76
C ALA A 181 8.14 5.64 15.86
N GLN A 182 8.80 4.53 15.51
CA GLN A 182 9.51 3.69 16.48
C GLN A 182 11.01 3.99 16.53
N TYR A 183 11.61 4.38 15.43
CA TYR A 183 13.06 4.39 15.28
C TYR A 183 13.63 5.72 14.76
N GLY A 184 12.76 6.67 14.38
CA GLY A 184 13.19 7.93 13.77
C GLY A 184 13.76 7.74 12.37
N SER A 185 14.43 8.78 11.87
CA SER A 185 14.97 8.85 10.52
C SER A 185 16.51 8.77 10.43
N ASP A 186 17.18 8.46 11.52
CA ASP A 186 18.64 8.33 11.53
C ASP A 186 19.11 7.25 10.54
N GLY A 187 20.07 7.61 9.69
CA GLY A 187 20.58 6.71 8.62
C GLY A 187 19.69 6.65 7.38
N ILE A 188 18.56 7.37 7.33
CA ILE A 188 17.74 7.48 6.13
C ILE A 188 18.21 8.68 5.29
N ASP A 189 18.56 8.42 4.03
CA ASP A 189 18.94 9.49 3.11
C ASP A 189 17.73 10.13 2.44
N SER A 190 16.86 9.28 1.84
CA SER A 190 15.67 9.76 1.14
C SER A 190 14.58 8.70 1.07
N VAL A 191 13.34 9.14 0.89
CA VAL A 191 12.19 8.28 0.63
C VAL A 191 11.34 8.83 -0.50
N VAL A 192 10.92 7.94 -1.39
CA VAL A 192 9.90 8.22 -2.42
C VAL A 192 8.66 7.40 -2.09
N PHE A 193 7.58 8.09 -1.79
CA PHE A 193 6.27 7.47 -1.57
C PHE A 193 5.49 7.44 -2.88
N LEU A 194 5.07 6.26 -3.29
CA LEU A 194 4.30 6.04 -4.51
C LEU A 194 2.87 5.61 -4.14
N ALA A 195 1.89 6.40 -4.53
CA ALA A 195 0.48 6.17 -4.19
C ALA A 195 0.31 5.73 -2.71
N PRO A 196 0.80 6.51 -1.74
CA PRO A 196 0.85 6.08 -0.35
C PRO A 196 -0.55 5.94 0.26
N ALA A 197 -0.75 4.88 1.04
CA ALA A 197 -2.00 4.64 1.77
C ALA A 197 -1.99 5.31 3.16
N PHE A 198 -1.48 6.52 3.26
CA PHE A 198 -1.25 7.22 4.52
C PHE A 198 -2.53 7.46 5.32
N GLU A 199 -3.54 8.01 4.66
CA GLU A 199 -4.83 8.32 5.29
C GLU A 199 -5.86 7.22 5.03
N GLY A 200 -5.39 6.04 4.60
CA GLY A 200 -6.20 4.86 4.39
C GLY A 200 -6.74 4.71 2.97
N VAL A 201 -7.74 3.86 2.85
CA VAL A 201 -8.45 3.54 1.62
C VAL A 201 -9.95 3.59 1.91
N SER A 202 -10.67 4.47 1.25
CA SER A 202 -12.09 4.76 1.54
C SER A 202 -12.98 3.51 1.58
N ILE A 203 -12.74 2.55 0.68
CA ILE A 203 -13.44 1.25 0.67
C ILE A 203 -13.34 0.53 2.01
N MET A 204 -12.14 0.48 2.62
CA MET A 204 -11.95 -0.23 3.89
C MET A 204 -12.67 0.49 5.02
N GLY A 205 -12.59 1.82 5.05
CA GLY A 205 -13.35 2.63 6.01
C GLY A 205 -14.83 2.36 5.93
N SER A 206 -15.41 2.43 4.74
CA SER A 206 -16.84 2.19 4.50
C SER A 206 -17.26 0.77 4.89
N LEU A 207 -16.56 -0.26 4.39
CA LEU A 207 -16.90 -1.65 4.68
C LEU A 207 -16.83 -1.98 6.18
N LEU A 208 -15.77 -1.52 6.88
CA LEU A 208 -15.60 -1.81 8.29
C LEU A 208 -16.51 -0.97 9.20
N SER A 209 -17.06 0.14 8.68
CA SER A 209 -18.09 0.94 9.35
C SER A 209 -19.52 0.45 9.12
N GLY A 210 -19.70 -0.60 8.33
CA GLY A 210 -21.03 -1.11 8.00
C GLY A 210 -21.72 -0.33 6.89
N GLU A 211 -20.99 0.49 6.16
CA GLU A 211 -21.45 1.34 5.10
C GLU A 211 -20.90 0.81 3.77
N ALA A 212 -21.77 0.46 2.82
CA ALA A 212 -21.36 0.00 1.51
C ALA A 212 -22.30 0.56 0.44
N ASP A 213 -21.77 1.36 -0.45
CA ASP A 213 -22.48 1.90 -1.59
C ASP A 213 -21.74 1.55 -2.89
N ILE A 214 -22.45 0.95 -3.83
CA ILE A 214 -21.89 0.55 -5.12
C ILE A 214 -22.00 1.67 -6.14
N GLY A 215 -23.04 2.45 -6.07
CA GLY A 215 -23.36 3.44 -7.10
C GLY A 215 -23.47 2.82 -8.49
N ASP A 216 -23.30 3.61 -9.54
CA ASP A 216 -23.25 3.18 -10.95
C ASP A 216 -21.79 3.19 -11.46
N LYS A 217 -20.97 2.31 -10.92
CA LYS A 217 -19.50 2.27 -11.09
C LYS A 217 -19.03 1.13 -12.00
N GLY A 218 -19.80 0.81 -13.01
CA GLY A 218 -19.49 -0.35 -13.89
C GLY A 218 -18.23 -0.17 -14.74
N ASP A 219 -17.92 1.05 -15.12
CA ASP A 219 -16.72 1.35 -15.91
C ASP A 219 -15.48 1.26 -15.02
N GLU A 220 -15.53 1.79 -13.80
CA GLU A 220 -14.44 1.72 -12.81
C GLU A 220 -14.15 0.27 -12.40
N VAL A 221 -15.19 -0.55 -12.17
CA VAL A 221 -15.00 -1.98 -11.90
C VAL A 221 -14.37 -2.68 -13.10
N THR A 222 -14.76 -2.33 -14.32
CA THR A 222 -14.16 -2.89 -15.54
C THR A 222 -12.68 -2.53 -15.63
N MET A 223 -12.33 -1.25 -15.44
CA MET A 223 -10.94 -0.78 -15.42
C MET A 223 -10.12 -1.46 -14.34
N PHE A 224 -10.64 -1.53 -13.12
CA PHE A 224 -9.98 -2.22 -12.01
C PHE A 224 -9.69 -3.69 -12.32
N LEU A 225 -10.69 -4.43 -12.79
CA LEU A 225 -10.50 -5.84 -13.15
C LEU A 225 -9.46 -6.03 -14.25
N GLN A 226 -9.41 -5.11 -15.23
CA GLN A 226 -8.39 -5.15 -16.28
C GLN A 226 -6.98 -4.84 -15.80
N SER A 227 -6.86 -4.03 -14.74
CA SER A 227 -5.57 -3.61 -14.16
C SER A 227 -4.97 -4.64 -13.20
N LEU A 228 -5.74 -5.61 -12.71
CA LEU A 228 -5.26 -6.58 -11.74
C LEU A 228 -4.10 -7.42 -12.31
N PRO A 229 -2.91 -7.40 -11.69
CA PRO A 229 -1.73 -8.13 -12.18
C PRO A 229 -1.94 -9.64 -12.26
N MET A 230 -2.86 -10.18 -11.44
CA MET A 230 -3.18 -11.61 -11.41
C MET A 230 -4.06 -12.07 -12.60
N LEU A 231 -4.72 -11.16 -13.28
CA LEU A 231 -5.53 -11.47 -14.47
C LEU A 231 -4.66 -11.49 -15.73
N THR A 232 -3.76 -12.44 -15.82
CA THR A 232 -2.84 -12.60 -16.96
C THR A 232 -3.48 -13.34 -18.15
N ASP A 233 -4.59 -14.07 -17.94
CA ASP A 233 -5.25 -14.82 -18.99
C ASP A 233 -5.98 -13.89 -19.98
N ALA A 234 -5.51 -13.87 -21.22
CA ALA A 234 -6.07 -13.03 -22.28
C ALA A 234 -7.57 -13.27 -22.54
N ARG A 235 -8.07 -14.50 -22.28
CA ARG A 235 -9.49 -14.82 -22.43
C ARG A 235 -10.33 -14.15 -21.35
N VAL A 236 -9.82 -14.13 -20.11
CA VAL A 236 -10.49 -13.46 -19.00
C VAL A 236 -10.49 -11.95 -19.20
N LYS A 237 -9.37 -11.35 -19.59
CA LYS A 237 -9.31 -9.92 -19.94
C LYS A 237 -10.30 -9.56 -21.06
N LYS A 238 -10.38 -10.37 -22.11
CA LYS A 238 -11.35 -10.19 -23.20
C LYS A 238 -12.80 -10.32 -22.71
N ALA A 239 -13.09 -11.28 -21.82
CA ALA A 239 -14.42 -11.45 -21.26
C ALA A 239 -14.83 -10.24 -20.40
N VAL A 240 -13.92 -9.69 -19.61
CA VAL A 240 -14.14 -8.46 -18.82
C VAL A 240 -14.41 -7.28 -19.74
N ASP A 241 -13.60 -7.08 -20.79
CA ASP A 241 -13.78 -6.00 -21.77
C ASP A 241 -15.15 -6.09 -22.48
N VAL A 242 -15.51 -7.28 -22.98
CA VAL A 242 -16.81 -7.49 -23.62
C VAL A 242 -17.96 -7.26 -22.64
N SER A 243 -17.85 -7.74 -21.41
CA SER A 243 -18.87 -7.55 -20.36
C SER A 243 -19.06 -6.08 -20.00
N GLY A 244 -17.98 -5.30 -19.94
CA GLY A 244 -18.02 -3.85 -19.75
C GLY A 244 -18.73 -3.14 -20.91
N LYS A 245 -18.30 -3.41 -22.15
CA LYS A 245 -18.90 -2.86 -23.39
C LYS A 245 -20.39 -3.19 -23.54
N LEU A 246 -20.81 -4.37 -23.12
CA LEU A 246 -22.23 -4.78 -23.11
C LEU A 246 -23.00 -4.30 -21.85
N ARG A 247 -22.36 -3.51 -21.00
CA ARG A 247 -22.93 -3.04 -19.72
C ARG A 247 -23.47 -4.16 -18.81
N LEU A 248 -22.97 -5.38 -18.93
CA LEU A 248 -23.34 -6.48 -18.05
C LEU A 248 -22.87 -6.27 -16.63
N ILE A 249 -21.67 -5.68 -16.46
CA ILE A 249 -21.12 -5.32 -15.15
C ILE A 249 -22.04 -4.27 -14.48
N HIS A 250 -22.46 -3.23 -15.19
CA HIS A 250 -23.42 -2.24 -14.67
C HIS A 250 -24.74 -2.88 -14.22
N LEU A 251 -25.28 -3.78 -15.04
CA LEU A 251 -26.51 -4.49 -14.68
C LEU A 251 -26.34 -5.29 -13.38
N LEU A 252 -25.21 -6.01 -13.24
CA LEU A 252 -24.92 -6.78 -12.04
C LEU A 252 -24.75 -5.89 -10.81
N LEU A 253 -24.03 -4.76 -10.93
CA LEU A 253 -23.85 -3.82 -9.82
C LEU A 253 -25.17 -3.20 -9.35
N ARG A 254 -26.03 -2.79 -10.27
CA ARG A 254 -27.39 -2.29 -9.93
C ARG A 254 -28.23 -3.33 -9.20
N ARG A 255 -28.01 -4.62 -9.42
CA ARG A 255 -28.69 -5.69 -8.67
C ARG A 255 -27.97 -6.04 -7.37
N LEU A 256 -26.69 -5.69 -7.27
CA LEU A 256 -25.89 -5.98 -6.08
C LEU A 256 -26.22 -5.02 -4.92
N GLN A 257 -26.56 -3.74 -5.18
CA GLN A 257 -26.92 -2.78 -4.14
C GLN A 257 -28.06 -3.27 -3.23
N PRO A 258 -29.24 -3.72 -3.74
CA PRO A 258 -30.27 -4.29 -2.88
C PRO A 258 -29.80 -5.55 -2.12
N ALA A 259 -28.93 -6.37 -2.72
CA ALA A 259 -28.39 -7.51 -2.02
C ALA A 259 -27.50 -7.11 -0.84
N LEU A 260 -26.70 -6.04 -0.99
CA LEU A 260 -25.93 -5.46 0.09
C LEU A 260 -26.84 -4.90 1.18
N ASP A 261 -27.82 -4.07 0.84
CA ASP A 261 -28.74 -3.46 1.81
C ASP A 261 -29.41 -4.52 2.72
N PHE A 262 -29.81 -5.65 2.15
CA PHE A 262 -30.50 -6.70 2.90
C PHE A 262 -29.56 -7.73 3.55
N GLN A 263 -28.37 -7.94 3.04
CA GLN A 263 -27.49 -9.04 3.47
C GLN A 263 -26.16 -8.58 4.07
N PHE A 264 -25.82 -7.29 4.03
CA PHE A 264 -24.50 -6.78 4.43
C PHE A 264 -24.10 -7.23 5.83
N VAL A 265 -24.94 -6.96 6.84
CA VAL A 265 -24.66 -7.32 8.24
C VAL A 265 -24.41 -8.83 8.40
N ARG A 266 -25.15 -9.66 7.64
CA ARG A 266 -24.98 -11.11 7.65
C ARG A 266 -23.66 -11.54 7.01
N VAL A 267 -23.32 -10.99 5.84
CA VAL A 267 -22.06 -11.23 5.14
C VAL A 267 -20.89 -10.72 6.00
N PHE A 268 -21.04 -9.55 6.58
CA PHE A 268 -20.03 -8.99 7.48
C PHE A 268 -19.73 -9.93 8.65
N ARG A 269 -20.76 -10.35 9.40
CA ARG A 269 -20.58 -11.21 10.58
C ARG A 269 -20.07 -12.60 10.26
N LYS A 270 -20.49 -13.19 9.13
CA LYS A 270 -20.17 -14.57 8.77
C LYS A 270 -18.89 -14.73 7.97
N PHE A 271 -18.52 -13.73 7.19
CA PHE A 271 -17.39 -13.81 6.27
C PHE A 271 -16.36 -12.70 6.51
N LEU A 272 -16.75 -11.41 6.39
CA LEU A 272 -15.75 -10.32 6.43
C LEU A 272 -15.07 -10.24 7.80
N ARG A 273 -15.84 -10.35 8.89
CA ARG A 273 -15.30 -10.26 10.25
C ARG A 273 -14.27 -11.37 10.56
N PRO A 274 -14.56 -12.66 10.39
CA PRO A 274 -13.60 -13.71 10.69
C PRO A 274 -12.44 -13.79 9.68
N THR A 275 -12.59 -13.21 8.47
CA THR A 275 -11.57 -13.34 7.41
C THR A 275 -10.63 -12.13 7.37
N PHE A 276 -11.19 -10.91 7.36
CA PHE A 276 -10.39 -9.69 7.11
C PHE A 276 -10.32 -8.75 8.31
N VAL A 277 -11.38 -8.67 9.13
CA VAL A 277 -11.45 -7.72 10.26
C VAL A 277 -10.48 -8.10 11.38
N THR A 278 -10.06 -9.34 11.45
CA THR A 278 -9.05 -9.81 12.42
C THR A 278 -7.60 -9.51 12.00
N MET A 279 -7.37 -8.94 10.80
CA MET A 279 -6.03 -8.63 10.30
C MET A 279 -5.62 -7.19 10.64
N PRO A 280 -4.63 -6.95 11.52
CA PRO A 280 -4.16 -5.60 11.83
C PRO A 280 -3.71 -4.81 10.61
N GLY A 281 -3.06 -5.49 9.63
CA GLY A 281 -2.62 -4.84 8.40
C GLY A 281 -3.77 -4.25 7.57
N ILE A 282 -4.95 -4.89 7.54
CA ILE A 282 -6.15 -4.35 6.88
C ILE A 282 -6.65 -3.08 7.58
N TRP A 283 -6.55 -3.03 8.91
CA TRP A 283 -6.97 -1.86 9.68
C TRP A 283 -6.11 -0.62 9.44
N SER A 284 -4.89 -0.78 8.96
CA SER A 284 -4.06 0.35 8.58
C SER A 284 -4.63 1.15 7.40
N PHE A 285 -5.57 0.56 6.66
CA PHE A 285 -6.32 1.21 5.59
C PHE A 285 -7.59 1.91 6.04
N VAL A 286 -7.95 1.81 7.33
CA VAL A 286 -9.09 2.54 7.89
C VAL A 286 -8.63 3.95 8.26
N SER A 287 -9.11 4.96 7.55
CA SER A 287 -8.76 6.35 7.83
C SER A 287 -9.32 6.84 9.17
N ASP A 288 -8.72 7.90 9.72
CA ASP A 288 -9.12 8.51 10.99
C ASP A 288 -10.61 8.84 11.03
N ARG A 289 -11.17 9.38 9.94
CA ARG A 289 -12.61 9.72 9.82
C ARG A 289 -13.56 8.53 9.99
N TYR A 290 -13.08 7.30 9.79
CA TYR A 290 -13.87 6.07 9.92
C TYR A 290 -13.52 5.26 11.17
N TYR A 291 -12.36 5.46 11.77
CA TYR A 291 -11.74 4.54 12.72
C TYR A 291 -12.65 4.14 13.88
N GLU A 292 -13.20 5.11 14.61
CA GLU A 292 -14.05 4.84 15.77
C GLU A 292 -15.37 4.15 15.39
N ARG A 293 -15.99 4.55 14.25
CA ARG A 293 -17.21 3.89 13.76
C ARG A 293 -16.93 2.47 13.31
N ALA A 294 -15.83 2.27 12.58
CA ALA A 294 -15.41 0.95 12.13
C ALA A 294 -15.14 0.02 13.32
N LYS A 295 -14.44 0.50 14.34
CA LYS A 295 -14.16 -0.23 15.57
C LYS A 295 -15.44 -0.61 16.31
N ALA A 296 -16.36 0.34 16.48
CA ALA A 296 -17.65 0.10 17.12
C ALA A 296 -18.52 -0.91 16.35
N PHE A 297 -18.60 -0.80 15.02
CA PHE A 297 -19.37 -1.73 14.19
C PHE A 297 -18.75 -3.12 14.14
N SER A 298 -17.42 -3.20 14.02
CA SER A 298 -16.71 -4.46 13.85
C SER A 298 -16.65 -5.29 15.13
N PHE A 299 -16.43 -4.66 16.27
CA PHE A 299 -16.16 -5.37 17.53
C PHE A 299 -17.23 -5.12 18.61
N GLY A 300 -17.88 -3.93 18.62
CA GLY A 300 -18.84 -3.58 19.65
C GLY A 300 -18.20 -3.67 21.06
N SER A 301 -18.84 -4.41 21.97
CA SER A 301 -18.35 -4.66 23.33
C SER A 301 -17.71 -6.04 23.52
N ASP A 302 -17.34 -6.72 22.43
CA ASP A 302 -16.83 -8.08 22.46
C ASP A 302 -15.39 -8.12 22.97
N LYS A 303 -15.21 -8.65 24.18
CA LYS A 303 -13.92 -8.65 24.89
C LYS A 303 -12.87 -9.58 24.28
N GLN A 304 -13.26 -10.53 23.43
CA GLN A 304 -12.29 -11.43 22.78
C GLN A 304 -11.30 -10.68 21.92
N TYR A 305 -11.67 -9.51 21.36
CA TYR A 305 -10.83 -8.70 20.50
C TYR A 305 -9.99 -7.64 21.25
N THR A 306 -9.92 -7.66 22.57
CA THR A 306 -9.22 -6.64 23.36
C THR A 306 -7.75 -6.48 22.93
N GLU A 307 -7.04 -7.57 22.71
CA GLU A 307 -5.63 -7.51 22.28
C GLU A 307 -5.48 -7.00 20.85
N LEU A 308 -6.36 -7.45 19.95
CA LEU A 308 -6.40 -6.92 18.58
C LEU A 308 -6.62 -5.40 18.60
N ILE A 309 -7.68 -4.94 19.29
CA ILE A 309 -7.99 -3.50 19.40
C ILE A 309 -6.79 -2.71 19.93
N ARG A 310 -6.06 -3.23 20.93
CA ARG A 310 -4.86 -2.60 21.45
C ARG A 310 -3.77 -2.43 20.38
N LYS A 311 -3.58 -3.40 19.49
CA LYS A 311 -2.66 -3.30 18.34
C LYS A 311 -3.13 -2.23 17.36
N LEU A 312 -4.43 -2.23 17.03
CA LEU A 312 -5.04 -1.25 16.12
C LEU A 312 -4.89 0.17 16.66
N ASP A 313 -5.25 0.41 17.92
CA ASP A 313 -5.14 1.71 18.59
C ASP A 313 -3.68 2.20 18.65
N ARG A 314 -2.72 1.29 18.86
CA ARG A 314 -1.28 1.62 18.85
C ARG A 314 -0.83 2.17 17.51
N TYR A 315 -1.23 1.54 16.40
CA TYR A 315 -0.94 2.05 15.06
C TYR A 315 -1.68 3.35 14.80
N HIS A 316 -2.99 3.35 15.00
CA HIS A 316 -3.84 4.49 14.67
C HIS A 316 -3.40 5.76 15.38
N TYR A 317 -3.36 5.75 16.72
CA TYR A 317 -2.99 6.94 17.52
C TYR A 317 -1.48 7.20 17.59
N GLY A 318 -0.65 6.18 17.43
CA GLY A 318 0.81 6.30 17.49
C GLY A 318 1.46 6.67 16.17
N VAL A 319 0.82 6.40 15.03
CA VAL A 319 1.36 6.59 13.70
C VAL A 319 0.44 7.41 12.81
N GLN A 320 -0.76 6.92 12.52
CA GLN A 320 -1.63 7.49 11.50
C GLN A 320 -2.04 8.92 11.82
N THR A 321 -2.55 9.19 13.03
CA THR A 321 -2.94 10.56 13.47
C THR A 321 -1.76 11.50 13.66
N ARG A 322 -0.53 10.99 13.68
CA ARG A 322 0.72 11.74 13.85
C ARG A 322 1.58 11.81 12.61
N LEU A 323 1.06 11.33 11.49
CA LEU A 323 1.83 11.15 10.25
C LEU A 323 2.57 12.43 9.83
N VAL A 324 1.86 13.55 9.78
CA VAL A 324 2.43 14.83 9.33
C VAL A 324 3.60 15.27 10.22
N ASP A 325 3.45 15.12 11.53
CA ASP A 325 4.51 15.46 12.49
C ASP A 325 5.72 14.53 12.32
N LEU A 326 5.49 13.21 12.17
CA LEU A 326 6.57 12.24 11.94
C LEU A 326 7.36 12.54 10.67
N LEU A 327 6.69 12.93 9.59
CA LEU A 327 7.35 13.29 8.33
C LEU A 327 8.09 14.63 8.44
N ARG A 328 7.53 15.63 9.11
CA ARG A 328 8.21 16.93 9.36
C ARG A 328 9.45 16.76 10.23
N ASP A 329 9.35 15.98 11.29
CA ASP A 329 10.49 15.68 12.15
C ASP A 329 11.60 14.95 11.37
N ALA A 330 11.24 14.00 10.52
CA ALA A 330 12.20 13.30 9.69
C ALA A 330 12.91 14.23 8.68
N GLN A 331 12.16 15.16 8.05
CA GLN A 331 12.77 16.18 7.18
C GLN A 331 13.67 17.13 7.96
N ALA A 332 13.26 17.58 9.14
CA ALA A 332 14.07 18.43 10.00
C ALA A 332 15.40 17.75 10.40
N ASN A 333 15.41 16.42 10.49
CA ASN A 333 16.59 15.59 10.73
C ASN A 333 17.40 15.28 9.44
N GLY A 334 17.02 15.87 8.30
CA GLY A 334 17.78 15.78 7.05
C GLY A 334 17.35 14.67 6.09
N MET A 335 16.28 13.95 6.37
CA MET A 335 15.68 13.00 5.43
C MET A 335 15.02 13.77 4.28
N LYS A 336 15.39 13.44 3.04
CA LYS A 336 14.69 13.95 1.84
C LYS A 336 13.45 13.07 1.58
N MET A 337 12.35 13.68 1.16
CA MET A 337 11.17 12.93 0.79
C MET A 337 10.47 13.49 -0.45
N SER A 338 9.76 12.61 -1.15
CA SER A 338 8.89 12.94 -2.27
C SER A 338 7.64 12.08 -2.22
N ILE A 339 6.49 12.68 -2.50
CA ILE A 339 5.19 12.02 -2.55
C ILE A 339 4.71 12.05 -3.99
N VAL A 340 4.30 10.91 -4.52
CA VAL A 340 3.73 10.79 -5.88
C VAL A 340 2.33 10.21 -5.78
N SER A 341 1.34 10.99 -6.15
CA SER A 341 -0.09 10.67 -6.06
C SER A 341 -0.69 10.51 -7.46
N GLY A 342 -1.59 9.57 -7.64
CA GLY A 342 -2.38 9.43 -8.87
C GLY A 342 -3.67 10.25 -8.79
N TYR A 343 -4.18 10.75 -9.94
CA TYR A 343 -5.46 11.41 -10.06
C TYR A 343 -6.06 11.21 -11.45
N GLY A 344 -7.27 11.72 -11.71
CA GLY A 344 -7.94 11.60 -13.01
C GLY A 344 -8.79 10.35 -13.17
N ILE A 345 -8.79 9.46 -12.20
CA ILE A 345 -9.56 8.21 -12.19
C ILE A 345 -10.57 8.27 -11.05
N SER A 346 -11.79 7.79 -11.31
CA SER A 346 -12.82 7.66 -10.26
C SER A 346 -12.47 6.53 -9.30
N SER A 347 -12.80 6.71 -8.02
CA SER A 347 -12.58 5.68 -7.01
C SER A 347 -13.45 4.43 -7.23
N MET A 348 -13.01 3.29 -6.72
CA MET A 348 -13.74 2.03 -6.75
C MET A 348 -15.11 2.14 -6.06
N PRO A 349 -16.12 1.33 -6.47
CA PRO A 349 -17.39 1.19 -5.75
C PRO A 349 -17.18 0.63 -4.33
N LEU A 350 -18.22 0.60 -3.54
CA LEU A 350 -18.26 0.22 -2.12
C LEU A 350 -17.81 1.30 -1.14
N SER A 351 -17.50 2.50 -1.62
CA SER A 351 -17.22 3.68 -0.79
C SER A 351 -18.28 4.76 -1.01
N TYR A 352 -18.71 5.44 0.05
CA TYR A 352 -19.52 6.65 -0.07
C TYR A 352 -18.81 7.80 -0.78
N GLU A 353 -17.49 7.74 -0.85
CA GLU A 353 -16.64 8.76 -1.48
C GLU A 353 -16.39 8.47 -2.97
N HIS A 354 -17.38 7.94 -3.65
CA HIS A 354 -17.28 7.48 -5.04
C HIS A 354 -17.17 8.58 -6.10
N THR A 355 -17.25 9.85 -5.71
CA THR A 355 -17.05 10.99 -6.62
C THR A 355 -15.63 11.58 -6.53
N MET A 356 -14.73 10.97 -5.77
CA MET A 356 -13.38 11.51 -5.58
C MET A 356 -12.44 11.18 -6.73
N GLN A 357 -11.53 12.10 -7.03
CA GLN A 357 -10.33 11.81 -7.81
C GLN A 357 -9.50 10.74 -7.08
N SER A 358 -8.91 9.80 -7.82
CA SER A 358 -8.14 8.71 -7.26
C SER A 358 -7.18 8.09 -8.29
N ASP A 359 -6.39 7.13 -7.84
CA ASP A 359 -5.66 6.17 -8.66
C ASP A 359 -6.43 4.85 -8.86
N ILE A 360 -7.76 4.87 -8.71
CA ILE A 360 -8.75 3.80 -8.64
C ILE A 360 -8.89 3.15 -7.24
N LEU A 361 -7.86 3.10 -6.40
CA LEU A 361 -7.91 2.52 -5.06
C LEU A 361 -7.86 3.57 -3.95
N ILE A 362 -6.90 4.49 -4.05
CA ILE A 362 -6.66 5.50 -3.03
C ILE A 362 -7.10 6.85 -3.56
N ALA A 363 -7.92 7.56 -2.80
CA ALA A 363 -8.31 8.91 -3.14
C ALA A 363 -7.07 9.83 -3.21
N THR A 364 -7.04 10.70 -4.21
CA THR A 364 -5.93 11.65 -4.42
C THR A 364 -5.69 12.50 -3.17
N ALA A 365 -6.76 12.96 -2.52
CA ALA A 365 -6.67 13.71 -1.27
C ALA A 365 -5.97 12.91 -0.15
N ASP A 366 -6.28 11.61 -0.03
CA ASP A 366 -5.71 10.75 1.01
C ASP A 366 -4.23 10.41 0.73
N SER A 367 -3.87 10.13 -0.53
CA SER A 367 -2.48 9.81 -0.90
C SER A 367 -1.57 11.03 -0.90
N SER A 368 -2.10 12.24 -1.12
CA SER A 368 -1.36 13.49 -1.11
C SER A 368 -1.31 14.20 0.24
N ILE A 369 -2.00 13.68 1.24
CA ILE A 369 -2.16 14.28 2.58
C ILE A 369 -2.80 15.67 2.46
N GLY A 370 -4.02 15.72 1.87
CA GLY A 370 -4.90 16.88 1.94
C GLY A 370 -5.05 17.73 0.69
N ALA A 371 -4.69 17.27 -0.52
CA ALA A 371 -5.03 18.00 -1.73
C ALA A 371 -6.53 18.17 -1.87
N ILE A 372 -6.98 19.39 -2.17
CA ILE A 372 -8.35 19.64 -2.60
C ILE A 372 -8.51 19.16 -4.03
N CYS A 373 -9.50 18.29 -4.24
CA CYS A 373 -9.80 17.73 -5.56
C CYS A 373 -11.23 18.07 -5.96
N ALA A 374 -11.44 18.40 -7.24
CA ALA A 374 -12.77 18.47 -7.80
C ALA A 374 -13.45 17.09 -7.74
N PRO A 375 -14.78 17.02 -7.59
CA PRO A 375 -15.50 15.77 -7.78
C PRO A 375 -15.20 15.17 -9.16
N PHE A 376 -15.16 13.85 -9.27
CA PHE A 376 -14.89 13.20 -10.56
C PHE A 376 -15.95 13.60 -11.61
N GLY A 377 -15.48 14.03 -12.78
CA GLY A 377 -16.31 14.57 -13.85
C GLY A 377 -16.64 16.07 -13.73
N GLU A 378 -16.14 16.73 -12.70
CA GLU A 378 -16.25 18.17 -12.48
C GLU A 378 -14.87 18.82 -12.43
N THR A 379 -14.83 20.15 -12.41
CA THR A 379 -13.62 20.94 -12.20
C THR A 379 -13.75 21.83 -10.96
N LEU A 380 -12.63 22.25 -10.41
CA LEU A 380 -12.62 23.25 -9.35
C LEU A 380 -13.38 24.51 -9.80
N PRO A 381 -14.11 25.17 -8.89
CA PRO A 381 -14.84 26.41 -9.24
C PRO A 381 -13.88 27.46 -9.80
N LYS A 382 -14.35 28.27 -10.76
CA LYS A 382 -13.54 29.37 -11.33
C LYS A 382 -13.11 30.42 -10.30
N SER A 383 -13.78 30.48 -9.14
CA SER A 383 -13.43 31.32 -8.01
C SER A 383 -12.46 30.66 -7.03
N HIS A 384 -12.05 29.44 -7.30
CA HIS A 384 -11.10 28.73 -6.45
C HIS A 384 -9.73 29.41 -6.52
N VAL A 385 -9.12 29.58 -5.36
CA VAL A 385 -7.79 30.20 -5.20
C VAL A 385 -6.95 29.27 -4.35
N GLN A 386 -5.72 29.06 -4.76
CA GLN A 386 -4.77 28.24 -3.98
C GLN A 386 -4.49 28.85 -2.60
N SER A 387 -4.16 27.99 -1.64
CA SER A 387 -3.94 28.36 -0.23
C SER A 387 -2.52 28.88 0.07
N VAL A 388 -1.56 28.66 -0.84
CA VAL A 388 -0.15 29.04 -0.69
C VAL A 388 0.21 30.05 -1.78
N GLU A 389 0.88 31.14 -1.41
CA GLU A 389 1.42 32.16 -2.33
C GLU A 389 2.93 32.15 -2.27
N ASP A 390 3.56 31.19 -2.91
CA ASP A 390 5.03 31.02 -3.00
C ASP A 390 5.60 31.34 -4.40
N GLY A 391 4.73 31.83 -5.31
CA GLY A 391 5.07 32.13 -6.69
C GLY A 391 4.99 30.94 -7.64
N HIS A 392 4.55 29.78 -7.16
CA HIS A 392 4.24 28.60 -7.95
C HIS A 392 2.73 28.41 -8.09
N ASP A 393 2.28 27.94 -9.25
CA ASP A 393 0.90 27.56 -9.47
C ASP A 393 0.70 26.10 -9.06
N HIS A 394 0.02 25.89 -7.93
CA HIS A 394 -0.30 24.59 -7.37
C HIS A 394 -1.63 24.03 -7.83
N ILE A 395 -2.35 24.72 -8.72
CA ILE A 395 -3.58 24.21 -9.32
C ILE A 395 -3.23 23.51 -10.65
N SER A 396 -3.72 22.29 -10.83
CA SER A 396 -3.50 21.57 -12.08
C SER A 396 -4.11 22.29 -13.28
N ALA A 397 -3.45 22.26 -14.44
CA ALA A 397 -3.91 22.96 -15.65
C ALA A 397 -5.33 22.52 -16.10
N ASP A 398 -5.72 21.27 -15.77
CA ASP A 398 -7.07 20.73 -15.99
C ASP A 398 -8.08 21.11 -14.90
N ASN A 399 -7.68 21.91 -13.91
CA ASN A 399 -8.50 22.35 -12.78
C ASN A 399 -9.14 21.20 -11.97
N LEU A 400 -8.46 20.07 -11.85
CA LEU A 400 -8.94 18.93 -11.07
C LEU A 400 -8.39 18.88 -9.65
N VAL A 401 -7.17 19.39 -9.43
CA VAL A 401 -6.44 19.27 -8.16
C VAL A 401 -5.81 20.61 -7.78
N ASP A 402 -5.97 20.99 -6.51
CA ASP A 402 -5.20 22.04 -5.84
C ASP A 402 -4.24 21.39 -4.84
N ALA A 403 -2.97 21.35 -5.18
CA ALA A 403 -1.89 20.80 -4.37
C ALA A 403 -1.44 21.73 -3.24
N SER A 404 -1.81 23.02 -3.26
CA SER A 404 -1.43 24.00 -2.24
C SER A 404 -1.96 23.66 -0.84
N THR A 405 -2.99 22.81 -0.78
CA THR A 405 -3.62 22.35 0.48
C THR A 405 -2.98 21.10 1.07
N CYS A 406 -2.05 20.47 0.36
CA CYS A 406 -1.29 19.32 0.86
C CYS A 406 -0.46 19.70 2.10
N ALA A 407 -0.20 18.73 2.98
CA ALA A 407 0.74 18.94 4.09
C ALA A 407 2.17 19.27 3.62
N PHE A 408 2.54 18.85 2.38
CA PHE A 408 3.86 19.03 1.76
C PHE A 408 3.72 19.41 0.28
N PRO A 409 3.21 20.60 -0.05
CA PRO A 409 2.84 20.96 -1.42
C PRO A 409 4.04 20.96 -2.37
N GLU A 410 5.21 21.43 -1.94
CA GLU A 410 6.42 21.45 -2.76
C GLU A 410 7.06 20.08 -2.99
N GLN A 411 6.73 19.06 -2.17
CA GLN A 411 7.28 17.72 -2.25
C GLN A 411 6.28 16.70 -2.80
N THR A 412 5.11 17.17 -3.29
CA THR A 412 4.05 16.29 -3.79
C THR A 412 3.84 16.50 -5.29
N TRP A 413 4.07 15.42 -6.05
CA TRP A 413 3.82 15.32 -7.49
C TRP A 413 2.54 14.54 -7.76
N PHE A 414 1.87 14.89 -8.85
CA PHE A 414 0.63 14.27 -9.27
C PHE A 414 0.76 13.71 -10.68
N ILE A 415 0.35 12.47 -10.90
CA ILE A 415 0.36 11.84 -12.22
C ILE A 415 -1.06 11.50 -12.62
N ARG A 416 -1.54 12.16 -13.70
CA ARG A 416 -2.87 11.97 -14.23
C ARG A 416 -3.02 10.61 -14.90
N ASP A 417 -4.17 9.97 -14.68
CA ASP A 417 -4.57 8.69 -15.26
C ASP A 417 -3.67 7.50 -14.90
N LEU A 418 -2.76 7.65 -13.92
CA LEU A 418 -1.91 6.57 -13.45
C LEU A 418 -2.66 5.71 -12.44
N MET A 419 -2.85 4.45 -12.79
CA MET A 419 -3.52 3.47 -11.94
C MET A 419 -2.61 2.96 -10.82
N HIS A 420 -3.20 2.63 -9.69
CA HIS A 420 -2.51 2.20 -8.47
C HIS A 420 -1.45 1.09 -8.69
N PHE A 421 -1.75 0.13 -9.53
CA PHE A 421 -0.85 -1.02 -9.78
C PHE A 421 0.25 -0.76 -10.82
N ASN A 422 0.22 0.39 -11.49
CA ASN A 422 1.22 0.77 -12.48
C ASN A 422 2.41 1.51 -11.86
N PHE A 423 2.28 1.99 -10.60
CA PHE A 423 3.43 2.35 -9.81
C PHE A 423 4.20 1.06 -9.42
N PRO A 424 5.48 1.04 -9.31
CA PRO A 424 6.57 1.95 -9.65
C PRO A 424 7.20 1.65 -11.02
N TYR A 425 6.66 0.73 -11.83
CA TYR A 425 7.36 0.18 -13.01
C TYR A 425 7.45 1.16 -14.19
N GLU A 426 6.52 2.10 -14.29
CA GLU A 426 6.39 2.96 -15.47
C GLU A 426 7.13 4.29 -15.35
N ASN A 427 7.77 4.58 -14.21
CA ASN A 427 8.37 5.90 -13.92
C ASN A 427 9.80 5.84 -13.37
N GLU A 428 10.59 4.86 -13.81
CA GLU A 428 11.95 4.62 -13.29
C GLU A 428 12.84 5.86 -13.39
N ALA A 429 12.84 6.54 -14.52
CA ALA A 429 13.70 7.71 -14.77
C ALA A 429 13.38 8.86 -13.78
N PHE A 430 12.11 9.11 -13.51
CA PHE A 430 11.65 10.10 -12.56
C PHE A 430 12.05 9.72 -11.13
N ILE A 431 11.82 8.48 -10.73
CA ILE A 431 12.19 7.99 -9.40
C ILE A 431 13.68 8.07 -9.17
N LEU A 432 14.49 7.67 -10.16
CA LEU A 432 15.95 7.80 -10.10
C LEU A 432 16.39 9.25 -10.03
N TRP A 433 15.72 10.15 -10.75
CA TRP A 433 16.02 11.58 -10.66
C TRP A 433 15.78 12.09 -9.23
N LEU A 434 14.68 11.73 -8.56
CA LEU A 434 14.41 12.11 -7.17
C LEU A 434 15.52 11.64 -6.22
N PHE A 435 16.02 10.42 -6.35
CA PHE A 435 17.10 9.90 -5.49
C PHE A 435 18.47 10.54 -5.74
N ARG A 436 18.71 11.01 -6.96
CA ARG A 436 20.00 11.64 -7.33
C ARG A 436 20.17 13.08 -6.83
N GLN A 437 19.12 13.67 -6.24
CA GLN A 437 19.20 15.02 -5.71
C GLN A 437 20.00 15.07 -4.41
N LYS A 438 20.96 16.01 -4.34
CA LYS A 438 21.79 16.21 -3.13
C LYS A 438 21.03 16.93 -2.02
N THR A 439 20.09 17.78 -2.40
CA THR A 439 19.21 18.54 -1.52
C THR A 439 17.78 18.04 -1.66
N GLN A 440 16.88 18.46 -0.78
CA GLN A 440 15.45 18.16 -0.92
C GLN A 440 14.97 18.59 -2.32
N PRO A 441 14.49 17.65 -3.16
CA PRO A 441 13.83 18.01 -4.42
C PRO A 441 12.46 18.64 -4.16
N THR A 442 12.11 19.61 -4.97
CA THR A 442 10.80 20.25 -5.00
C THR A 442 10.20 20.17 -6.39
N VAL A 443 8.91 20.41 -6.51
CA VAL A 443 8.19 20.44 -7.78
C VAL A 443 8.73 21.51 -8.75
N GLN A 444 9.53 22.46 -8.25
CA GLN A 444 10.18 23.52 -9.01
C GLN A 444 11.65 23.18 -9.38
N THR A 445 12.21 22.08 -8.86
CA THR A 445 13.63 21.74 -9.05
C THR A 445 13.98 21.40 -10.51
N ASN A 446 13.04 20.81 -11.25
CA ASN A 446 13.27 20.39 -12.64
C ASN A 446 12.02 20.59 -13.50
N ALA A 447 12.12 21.46 -14.49
CA ALA A 447 11.03 21.74 -15.42
C ALA A 447 10.57 20.51 -16.26
N GLN A 448 11.40 19.47 -16.37
CA GLN A 448 11.02 18.21 -17.00
C GLN A 448 10.00 17.43 -16.16
N TYR A 449 10.05 17.59 -14.84
CA TYR A 449 9.17 16.91 -13.88
C TYR A 449 8.38 17.93 -13.05
N PRO A 450 7.46 18.69 -13.68
CA PRO A 450 6.61 19.64 -12.94
C PRO A 450 5.64 18.93 -12.01
N GLN A 451 4.95 19.66 -11.17
CA GLN A 451 4.06 19.13 -10.15
C GLN A 451 2.96 18.22 -10.72
N PHE A 452 2.42 18.56 -11.89
CA PHE A 452 1.36 17.82 -12.55
C PHE A 452 1.84 17.24 -13.87
N MET A 453 1.84 15.93 -13.96
CA MET A 453 2.30 15.18 -15.12
C MET A 453 1.26 14.15 -15.55
N ARG A 454 1.38 13.67 -16.78
CA ARG A 454 0.67 12.50 -17.27
C ARG A 454 1.63 11.57 -18.00
N GLN A 455 1.32 10.30 -17.99
CA GLN A 455 2.11 9.33 -18.71
C GLN A 455 1.70 9.26 -20.18
N VAL A 456 2.69 9.33 -21.08
CA VAL A 456 2.52 9.17 -22.52
C VAL A 456 3.59 8.22 -23.02
N GLY A 457 3.23 6.96 -23.25
CA GLY A 457 4.20 5.90 -23.48
C GLY A 457 5.08 5.70 -22.24
N ASP A 458 6.40 5.76 -22.42
CA ASP A 458 7.38 5.63 -21.33
C ASP A 458 7.76 6.99 -20.69
N ASP A 459 7.23 8.11 -21.21
CA ASP A 459 7.57 9.44 -20.76
C ASP A 459 6.51 10.07 -19.85
N LEU A 460 6.97 10.89 -18.89
CA LEU A 460 6.11 11.80 -18.13
C LEU A 460 6.16 13.19 -18.75
N LEU A 461 5.01 13.68 -19.17
CA LEU A 461 4.86 15.00 -19.77
C LEU A 461 4.00 15.91 -18.89
N PRO A 462 4.23 17.24 -18.91
CA PRO A 462 3.36 18.18 -18.22
C PRO A 462 1.89 18.02 -18.63
N VAL A 463 0.97 18.20 -17.69
CA VAL A 463 -0.45 18.30 -17.99
C VAL A 463 -0.71 19.68 -18.60
N THR A 464 -1.26 19.67 -19.81
CA THR A 464 -1.75 20.88 -20.52
C THR A 464 -3.21 20.65 -20.80
N GLU A 465 -4.10 21.47 -20.26
CA GLU A 465 -5.57 21.44 -20.40
C GLU A 465 -6.24 20.05 -20.49
#